data_38821572a95aa4a0eb0b346e4fd6df8a
#
_entry.id   38821572a95aa4a0eb0b346e4fd6df8a
#
_cell.length_a   1.000
_cell.length_b   1.000
_cell.length_c   1.000
_cell.angle_alpha   90.00
_cell.angle_beta   90.00
_cell.angle_gamma   90.00
#
_symmetry.space_group_name_H-M   'P 1'
#
loop_
_entity.id
_entity.type
_entity.pdbx_description
1 polymer ?
#
loop_
_entity_poly.entity_id
_entity_poly.type
_entity_poly.pdbx_seq_one_letter_code
_entity_poly.pdbx_strand_id
1 'polypeptide(L)'
;YTVNSVIVGSGAAGLRAAVELKRRNVDVIVVTSMLYAGTSACSGSDKQTLFTASTGKNGDNVYAVAKAIAAGGAMDGDLAYVEAAGSFLAMDGLRLYGLPLPEDKFGAVLRYKTDHDEAGRATSCGPRTSRLMVKALSNEAMRLGINLLDDCTIVKILKKSYEERVDGLIGISKKFINDNNKLGIVIFKCCNVILAGGGAGELYKHSAYPYGCVGTVGLALEAGISVNNIQEQQFGISTDKSTFAWNLSGTYMQAMPRIFSQDRDGNVYNFLKNYYRSTKEIASNIFRKGYQWPVHAQKMLNFGSSLIDLAIFREIQKGREVFLDFLHNP
;
A
#
# COMPACT_ATOMS: atom_id res chain seq x y z
N TYR A 1 -17.62 23.94 2.14
CA TYR A 1 -18.29 22.82 2.81
C TYR A 1 -18.17 22.95 4.31
N THR A 2 -19.25 22.64 5.02
CA THR A 2 -19.24 22.53 6.50
C THR A 2 -19.73 21.13 6.84
N VAL A 3 -18.87 20.33 7.47
CA VAL A 3 -19.12 18.94 7.84
C VAL A 3 -18.42 18.60 9.15
N ASN A 4 -18.81 17.51 9.80
CA ASN A 4 -18.12 17.06 11.02
C ASN A 4 -16.72 16.55 10.70
N SER A 5 -16.59 15.70 9.68
CA SER A 5 -15.34 15.03 9.35
C SER A 5 -15.03 15.11 7.86
N VAL A 6 -13.78 15.38 7.53
CA VAL A 6 -13.26 15.29 6.16
C VAL A 6 -12.25 14.15 6.07
N ILE A 7 -12.43 13.30 5.07
CA ILE A 7 -11.49 12.22 4.75
C ILE A 7 -10.72 12.58 3.50
N VAL A 8 -9.41 12.59 3.60
CA VAL A 8 -8.51 12.90 2.49
C VAL A 8 -7.99 11.61 1.87
N GLY A 9 -8.52 11.28 0.69
CA GLY A 9 -8.20 10.06 -0.05
C GLY A 9 -9.36 9.07 -0.14
N SER A 10 -9.61 8.56 -1.35
CA SER A 10 -10.67 7.62 -1.69
C SER A 10 -10.19 6.19 -1.94
N GLY A 11 -9.04 5.84 -1.37
CA GLY A 11 -8.56 4.45 -1.32
C GLY A 11 -9.35 3.60 -0.33
N ALA A 12 -8.95 2.35 -0.13
CA ALA A 12 -9.64 1.43 0.76
C ALA A 12 -9.80 1.97 2.19
N ALA A 13 -8.75 2.57 2.75
CA ALA A 13 -8.78 3.12 4.11
C ALA A 13 -9.76 4.27 4.24
N GLY A 14 -9.73 5.23 3.30
CA GLY A 14 -10.62 6.39 3.34
C GLY A 14 -12.08 6.02 3.13
N LEU A 15 -12.38 5.17 2.15
CA LEU A 15 -13.73 4.69 1.92
C LEU A 15 -14.27 3.89 3.11
N ARG A 16 -13.44 3.03 3.72
CA ARG A 16 -13.86 2.28 4.91
C ARG A 16 -14.14 3.21 6.08
N ALA A 17 -13.29 4.20 6.33
CA ALA A 17 -13.50 5.19 7.39
C ALA A 17 -14.80 5.98 7.15
N ALA A 18 -15.07 6.39 5.90
CA ALA A 18 -16.29 7.09 5.54
C ALA A 18 -17.55 6.27 5.83
N VAL A 19 -17.57 5.00 5.42
CA VAL A 19 -18.66 4.07 5.66
C VAL A 19 -18.92 3.90 7.15
N GLU A 20 -17.88 3.71 7.96
CA GLU A 20 -18.00 3.53 9.40
C GLU A 20 -18.51 4.78 10.12
N LEU A 21 -18.04 5.97 9.72
CA LEU A 21 -18.54 7.24 10.26
C LEU A 21 -20.01 7.45 9.90
N LYS A 22 -20.37 7.25 8.63
CA LYS A 22 -21.74 7.45 8.17
C LYS A 22 -22.74 6.51 8.85
N ARG A 23 -22.35 5.26 9.09
CA ARG A 23 -23.14 4.28 9.85
C ARG A 23 -23.37 4.68 11.31
N ARG A 24 -22.50 5.53 11.85
CA ARG A 24 -22.63 6.11 13.18
C ARG A 24 -23.31 7.49 13.17
N ASN A 25 -23.96 7.85 12.05
CA ASN A 25 -24.63 9.12 11.83
C ASN A 25 -23.69 10.34 11.95
N VAL A 26 -22.39 10.17 11.68
CA VAL A 26 -21.45 11.27 11.56
C VAL A 26 -21.51 11.84 10.16
N ASP A 27 -21.64 13.16 10.05
CA ASP A 27 -21.61 13.85 8.77
C ASP A 27 -20.17 13.88 8.23
N VAL A 28 -19.99 13.36 7.00
CA VAL A 28 -18.67 13.10 6.43
C VAL A 28 -18.65 13.37 4.92
N ILE A 29 -17.54 13.92 4.46
CA ILE A 29 -17.19 14.03 3.04
C ILE A 29 -15.83 13.37 2.78
N VAL A 30 -15.71 12.68 1.64
CA VAL A 30 -14.44 12.17 1.13
C VAL A 30 -13.95 13.10 0.04
N VAL A 31 -12.71 13.55 0.15
CA VAL A 31 -12.07 14.43 -0.83
C VAL A 31 -10.87 13.72 -1.43
N THR A 32 -10.77 13.72 -2.74
CA THR A 32 -9.69 13.05 -3.48
C THR A 32 -9.30 13.84 -4.73
N SER A 33 -8.02 13.76 -5.09
CA SER A 33 -7.54 14.34 -6.33
C SER A 33 -8.03 13.58 -7.57
N MET A 34 -8.23 12.26 -7.43
CA MET A 34 -8.71 11.40 -8.51
C MET A 34 -9.33 10.12 -7.95
N LEU A 35 -10.59 9.86 -8.30
CA LEU A 35 -11.28 8.61 -7.96
C LEU A 35 -10.63 7.43 -8.70
N TYR A 36 -10.51 6.30 -8.01
CA TYR A 36 -9.99 5.03 -8.53
C TYR A 36 -8.54 5.06 -9.06
N ALA A 37 -7.78 6.12 -8.80
CA ALA A 37 -6.39 6.25 -9.24
C ALA A 37 -5.36 5.89 -8.17
N GLY A 38 -5.78 5.71 -6.92
CA GLY A 38 -4.90 5.34 -5.82
C GLY A 38 -4.42 3.89 -5.88
N THR A 39 -3.40 3.58 -5.11
CA THR A 39 -2.77 2.26 -5.05
C THR A 39 -3.77 1.13 -4.81
N SER A 40 -4.73 1.31 -3.90
CA SER A 40 -5.75 0.29 -3.61
C SER A 40 -6.60 -0.10 -4.82
N ALA A 41 -6.85 0.83 -5.74
CA ALA A 41 -7.64 0.57 -6.95
C ALA A 41 -6.79 0.02 -8.11
N CYS A 42 -5.52 0.41 -8.18
CA CYS A 42 -4.61 0.10 -9.28
C CYS A 42 -3.74 -1.13 -9.03
N SER A 43 -3.57 -1.54 -7.78
CA SER A 43 -2.75 -2.70 -7.44
C SER A 43 -3.32 -4.00 -7.99
N GLY A 44 -2.44 -4.86 -8.48
CA GLY A 44 -2.75 -6.21 -8.88
C GLY A 44 -1.56 -7.13 -8.62
N SER A 45 -1.77 -8.26 -7.96
CA SER A 45 -0.73 -9.25 -7.67
C SER A 45 -1.37 -10.56 -7.23
N ASP A 46 -0.74 -11.66 -7.54
CA ASP A 46 -1.05 -12.98 -6.99
C ASP A 46 -0.83 -13.07 -5.47
N LYS A 47 -0.08 -12.13 -4.91
CA LYS A 47 0.21 -12.01 -3.48
C LYS A 47 -0.79 -11.13 -2.71
N GLN A 48 -1.82 -10.60 -3.35
CA GLN A 48 -2.84 -9.80 -2.66
C GLN A 48 -3.71 -10.66 -1.77
N THR A 49 -3.58 -10.45 -0.46
CA THR A 49 -4.33 -11.21 0.54
C THR A 49 -4.91 -10.30 1.61
N LEU A 50 -6.08 -10.66 2.10
CA LEU A 50 -6.59 -10.20 3.38
C LEU A 50 -6.05 -11.14 4.46
N PHE A 51 -5.53 -10.58 5.51
CA PHE A 51 -4.84 -11.29 6.58
C PHE A 51 -5.59 -11.09 7.89
N THR A 52 -6.08 -12.16 8.48
CA THR A 52 -6.88 -12.05 9.70
C THR A 52 -6.51 -13.15 10.68
N ALA A 53 -6.75 -12.95 11.97
CA ALA A 53 -6.61 -14.01 12.94
C ALA A 53 -7.43 -15.24 12.53
N SER A 54 -6.86 -16.42 12.69
CA SER A 54 -7.55 -17.68 12.44
C SER A 54 -8.40 -18.06 13.64
N THR A 55 -9.60 -18.57 13.39
CA THR A 55 -10.56 -18.91 14.44
C THR A 55 -10.54 -20.38 14.81
N GLY A 56 -9.42 -21.02 14.92
CA GLY A 56 -9.69 -22.29 15.51
C GLY A 56 -8.76 -23.46 15.43
N LYS A 57 -7.87 -23.60 14.57
CA LYS A 57 -6.92 -24.73 14.66
C LYS A 57 -5.53 -24.17 14.92
N ASN A 58 -4.80 -24.67 15.89
CA ASN A 58 -3.40 -24.38 16.18
C ASN A 58 -3.10 -23.20 17.13
N GLY A 59 -4.02 -22.77 17.98
CA GLY A 59 -3.73 -21.75 19.00
C GLY A 59 -3.50 -20.34 18.45
N ASP A 60 -3.94 -20.08 17.22
CA ASP A 60 -3.86 -18.72 16.65
C ASP A 60 -4.83 -17.78 17.37
N ASN A 61 -4.39 -16.55 17.56
CA ASN A 61 -5.17 -15.50 18.22
C ASN A 61 -4.67 -14.12 17.80
N VAL A 62 -5.37 -13.08 18.22
CA VAL A 62 -5.04 -11.69 17.93
C VAL A 62 -3.60 -11.33 18.32
N TYR A 63 -3.14 -11.79 19.49
CA TYR A 63 -1.77 -11.53 19.95
C TYR A 63 -0.72 -12.19 19.05
N ALA A 64 -0.95 -13.44 18.63
CA ALA A 64 -0.05 -14.14 17.72
C ALA A 64 0.02 -13.46 16.35
N VAL A 65 -1.09 -12.92 15.86
CA VAL A 65 -1.12 -12.12 14.61
C VAL A 65 -0.36 -10.83 14.79
N ALA A 66 -0.61 -10.07 15.86
CA ALA A 66 0.10 -8.82 16.15
C ALA A 66 1.62 -9.03 16.24
N LYS A 67 2.03 -10.10 16.92
CA LYS A 67 3.45 -10.49 17.01
C LYS A 67 4.03 -10.82 15.63
N ALA A 68 3.29 -11.52 14.78
CA ALA A 68 3.73 -11.83 13.41
C ALA A 68 3.88 -10.57 12.55
N ILE A 69 2.95 -9.61 12.65
CA ILE A 69 3.02 -8.33 11.94
C ILE A 69 4.22 -7.50 12.43
N ALA A 70 4.43 -7.43 13.75
CA ALA A 70 5.52 -6.66 14.34
C ALA A 70 6.90 -7.33 14.24
N ALA A 71 6.97 -8.60 13.85
CA ALA A 71 8.22 -9.38 13.85
C ALA A 71 9.31 -8.82 12.94
N GLY A 72 8.95 -8.01 11.96
CA GLY A 72 9.90 -7.32 11.07
C GLY A 72 10.68 -6.18 11.74
N GLY A 73 10.23 -5.69 12.90
CA GLY A 73 10.85 -4.57 13.63
C GLY A 73 10.56 -3.18 13.07
N ALA A 74 9.80 -3.07 11.96
CA ALA A 74 9.47 -1.82 11.31
C ALA A 74 8.02 -1.36 11.59
N MET A 75 7.27 -2.12 12.35
CA MET A 75 5.87 -1.85 12.70
C MET A 75 5.77 -1.46 14.18
N ASP A 76 5.00 -0.43 14.46
CA ASP A 76 4.60 -0.08 15.81
C ASP A 76 3.75 -1.21 16.42
N GLY A 77 4.10 -1.64 17.65
CA GLY A 77 3.48 -2.81 18.29
C GLY A 77 2.01 -2.60 18.62
N ASP A 78 1.63 -1.39 19.03
CA ASP A 78 0.24 -1.07 19.36
C ASP A 78 -0.62 -1.03 18.10
N LEU A 79 -0.09 -0.45 17.02
CA LEU A 79 -0.75 -0.48 15.70
C LEU A 79 -0.90 -1.90 15.19
N ALA A 80 0.12 -2.74 15.33
CA ALA A 80 0.03 -4.17 14.95
C ALA A 80 -1.07 -4.89 15.73
N TYR A 81 -1.22 -4.57 17.02
CA TYR A 81 -2.27 -5.16 17.85
C TYR A 81 -3.67 -4.69 17.42
N VAL A 82 -3.85 -3.39 17.18
CA VAL A 82 -5.11 -2.81 16.71
C VAL A 82 -5.50 -3.40 15.35
N GLU A 83 -4.54 -3.53 14.42
CA GLU A 83 -4.76 -4.15 13.12
C GLU A 83 -5.19 -5.61 13.26
N ALA A 84 -4.49 -6.39 14.09
CA ALA A 84 -4.84 -7.79 14.35
C ALA A 84 -6.23 -7.93 14.98
N ALA A 85 -6.55 -7.10 15.98
CA ALA A 85 -7.83 -7.13 16.68
C ALA A 85 -9.00 -6.75 15.75
N GLY A 86 -8.80 -5.76 14.88
CA GLY A 86 -9.78 -5.29 13.92
C GLY A 86 -9.91 -6.14 12.64
N SER A 87 -8.94 -7.01 12.37
CA SER A 87 -8.80 -7.68 11.08
C SER A 87 -10.00 -8.52 10.68
N PHE A 88 -10.61 -9.25 11.63
CA PHE A 88 -11.75 -10.09 11.37
C PHE A 88 -13.01 -9.26 11.02
N LEU A 89 -13.30 -8.24 11.83
CA LEU A 89 -14.42 -7.33 11.57
C LEU A 89 -14.23 -6.56 10.25
N ALA A 90 -13.00 -6.20 9.92
CA ALA A 90 -12.69 -5.55 8.66
C ALA A 90 -13.01 -6.47 7.47
N MET A 91 -12.58 -7.72 7.52
CA MET A 91 -12.82 -8.71 6.47
C MET A 91 -14.31 -9.02 6.33
N ASP A 92 -15.00 -9.28 7.44
CA ASP A 92 -16.42 -9.61 7.43
C ASP A 92 -17.28 -8.45 6.91
N GLY A 93 -16.94 -7.22 7.30
CA GLY A 93 -17.58 -6.02 6.74
C GLY A 93 -17.37 -5.90 5.22
N LEU A 94 -16.19 -6.19 4.69
CA LEU A 94 -15.95 -6.18 3.24
C LEU A 94 -16.80 -7.24 2.51
N ARG A 95 -16.92 -8.42 3.10
CA ARG A 95 -17.79 -9.50 2.60
C ARG A 95 -19.24 -9.04 2.54
N LEU A 96 -19.75 -8.42 3.61
CA LEU A 96 -21.10 -7.87 3.66
C LEU A 96 -21.35 -6.77 2.63
N TYR A 97 -20.30 -6.03 2.23
CA TYR A 97 -20.39 -5.02 1.18
C TYR A 97 -20.22 -5.59 -0.23
N GLY A 98 -20.10 -6.92 -0.35
CA GLY A 98 -20.06 -7.62 -1.63
C GLY A 98 -18.67 -7.91 -2.16
N LEU A 99 -17.63 -7.93 -1.31
CA LEU A 99 -16.35 -8.50 -1.71
C LEU A 99 -16.51 -10.03 -1.87
N PRO A 100 -16.30 -10.60 -3.07
CA PRO A 100 -16.57 -11.99 -3.37
C PRO A 100 -15.46 -12.91 -2.87
N LEU A 101 -15.29 -13.01 -1.56
CA LEU A 101 -14.33 -13.94 -0.97
C LEU A 101 -14.78 -15.39 -1.21
N PRO A 102 -13.84 -16.31 -1.45
CA PRO A 102 -14.17 -17.73 -1.60
C PRO A 102 -14.72 -18.30 -0.28
N GLU A 103 -15.83 -19.02 -0.37
CA GLU A 103 -16.50 -19.62 0.77
C GLU A 103 -16.69 -21.12 0.58
N ASP A 104 -16.76 -21.85 1.68
CA ASP A 104 -17.19 -23.24 1.68
C ASP A 104 -18.72 -23.36 1.55
N LYS A 105 -19.22 -24.59 1.50
CA LYS A 105 -20.66 -24.87 1.40
C LYS A 105 -21.48 -24.38 2.60
N PHE A 106 -20.87 -23.99 3.69
CA PHE A 106 -21.50 -23.44 4.88
C PHE A 106 -21.37 -21.91 5.00
N GLY A 107 -20.73 -21.25 4.01
CA GLY A 107 -20.52 -19.82 3.99
C GLY A 107 -19.30 -19.35 4.83
N ALA A 108 -18.45 -20.27 5.28
CA ALA A 108 -17.22 -19.89 5.94
C ALA A 108 -16.15 -19.51 4.90
N VAL A 109 -15.48 -18.38 5.13
CA VAL A 109 -14.43 -17.89 4.24
C VAL A 109 -13.28 -18.88 4.20
N LEU A 110 -12.91 -19.33 3.00
CA LEU A 110 -11.79 -20.22 2.79
C LEU A 110 -10.47 -19.48 3.04
N ARG A 111 -9.59 -20.14 3.75
CA ARG A 111 -8.28 -19.61 4.13
C ARG A 111 -7.18 -20.53 3.67
N TYR A 112 -6.01 -19.94 3.41
CA TYR A 112 -4.85 -20.68 2.98
C TYR A 112 -3.57 -20.16 3.64
N LYS A 113 -2.56 -21.00 3.66
CA LYS A 113 -1.21 -20.63 4.08
C LYS A 113 -0.53 -19.83 2.98
N THR A 114 0.28 -18.88 3.37
CA THR A 114 1.21 -18.21 2.46
C THR A 114 2.64 -18.57 2.82
N ASP A 115 3.57 -18.28 1.95
CA ASP A 115 5.01 -18.54 2.18
C ASP A 115 5.57 -17.79 3.41
N HIS A 116 4.81 -16.85 3.94
CA HIS A 116 5.17 -16.02 5.10
C HIS A 116 4.39 -16.37 6.36
N ASP A 117 3.33 -17.17 6.21
CA ASP A 117 2.39 -17.46 7.28
C ASP A 117 1.94 -18.91 7.27
N GLU A 118 2.44 -19.68 8.19
CA GLU A 118 2.09 -21.08 8.39
C GLU A 118 0.72 -21.32 9.05
N ALA A 119 0.12 -20.27 9.62
CA ALA A 119 -1.13 -20.38 10.38
C ALA A 119 -2.39 -20.42 9.49
N GLY A 120 -2.25 -20.14 8.18
CA GLY A 120 -3.39 -20.15 7.27
C GLY A 120 -4.34 -18.98 7.50
N ARG A 121 -3.80 -17.78 7.63
CA ARG A 121 -4.54 -16.54 7.92
C ARG A 121 -5.03 -15.81 6.69
N ALA A 122 -4.54 -16.20 5.50
CA ALA A 122 -4.78 -15.48 4.26
C ALA A 122 -6.09 -15.91 3.58
N THR A 123 -6.75 -14.93 2.95
CA THR A 123 -7.83 -15.15 1.98
C THR A 123 -7.73 -14.10 0.86
N SER A 124 -8.25 -14.39 -0.31
CA SER A 124 -8.25 -13.42 -1.42
C SER A 124 -9.28 -13.79 -2.49
N CYS A 125 -9.58 -12.81 -3.33
CA CYS A 125 -10.32 -13.00 -4.59
C CYS A 125 -9.36 -13.10 -5.80
N GLY A 126 -8.10 -13.52 -5.57
CA GLY A 126 -7.05 -13.53 -6.59
C GLY A 126 -6.40 -12.16 -6.83
N PRO A 127 -5.75 -11.93 -8.00
CA PRO A 127 -4.95 -10.74 -8.27
C PRO A 127 -5.70 -9.40 -8.23
N ARG A 128 -7.03 -9.45 -8.23
CA ARG A 128 -7.90 -8.26 -8.23
C ARG A 128 -8.50 -7.95 -6.86
N THR A 129 -8.07 -8.60 -5.81
CA THR A 129 -8.65 -8.47 -4.45
C THR A 129 -8.75 -7.00 -4.02
N SER A 130 -7.68 -6.23 -4.16
CA SER A 130 -7.64 -4.82 -3.77
C SER A 130 -8.62 -3.97 -4.59
N ARG A 131 -8.69 -4.18 -5.90
CA ARG A 131 -9.63 -3.48 -6.78
C ARG A 131 -11.08 -3.81 -6.45
N LEU A 132 -11.38 -5.07 -6.20
CA LEU A 132 -12.73 -5.52 -5.80
C LEU A 132 -13.13 -4.97 -4.43
N MET A 133 -12.17 -4.88 -3.51
CA MET A 133 -12.36 -4.25 -2.20
C MET A 133 -12.74 -2.76 -2.35
N VAL A 134 -12.02 -2.00 -3.16
CA VAL A 134 -12.36 -0.58 -3.42
C VAL A 134 -13.73 -0.47 -4.07
N LYS A 135 -14.07 -1.35 -5.01
CA LYS A 135 -15.39 -1.37 -5.65
C LYS A 135 -16.50 -1.62 -4.63
N ALA A 136 -16.34 -2.62 -3.76
CA ALA A 136 -17.31 -2.95 -2.71
C ALA A 136 -17.53 -1.76 -1.76
N LEU A 137 -16.44 -1.14 -1.30
CA LEU A 137 -16.49 0.03 -0.43
C LEU A 137 -17.09 1.27 -1.12
N SER A 138 -16.79 1.49 -2.40
CA SER A 138 -17.38 2.59 -3.16
C SER A 138 -18.88 2.41 -3.34
N ASN A 139 -19.33 1.20 -3.66
CA ASN A 139 -20.75 0.89 -3.78
C ASN A 139 -21.48 1.14 -2.46
N GLU A 140 -20.89 0.71 -1.34
CA GLU A 140 -21.47 0.94 -0.03
C GLU A 140 -21.47 2.44 0.34
N ALA A 141 -20.42 3.18 0.03
CA ALA A 141 -20.38 4.63 0.23
C ALA A 141 -21.49 5.34 -0.57
N MET A 142 -21.69 4.97 -1.82
CA MET A 142 -22.79 5.50 -2.65
C MET A 142 -24.17 5.13 -2.08
N ARG A 143 -24.35 3.87 -1.65
CA ARG A 143 -25.59 3.40 -1.04
C ARG A 143 -25.96 4.20 0.23
N LEU A 144 -24.96 4.59 1.00
CA LEU A 144 -25.13 5.40 2.21
C LEU A 144 -25.25 6.92 1.92
N GLY A 145 -25.17 7.34 0.67
CA GLY A 145 -25.24 8.75 0.30
C GLY A 145 -24.04 9.57 0.80
N ILE A 146 -22.85 8.96 0.87
CA ILE A 146 -21.65 9.68 1.24
C ILE A 146 -21.21 10.58 0.08
N ASN A 147 -20.95 11.85 0.38
CA ASN A 147 -20.47 12.80 -0.60
C ASN A 147 -19.00 12.51 -0.94
N LEU A 148 -18.72 12.26 -2.22
CA LEU A 148 -17.38 12.03 -2.76
C LEU A 148 -17.02 13.21 -3.66
N LEU A 149 -16.11 14.06 -3.20
CA LEU A 149 -15.59 15.18 -3.98
C LEU A 149 -14.30 14.76 -4.70
N ASP A 150 -14.43 14.57 -6.00
CA ASP A 150 -13.32 14.27 -6.91
C ASP A 150 -12.70 15.54 -7.49
N ASP A 151 -11.48 15.42 -8.04
CA ASP A 151 -10.70 16.52 -8.62
C ASP A 151 -10.43 17.65 -7.61
N CYS A 152 -10.19 17.28 -6.35
CA CYS A 152 -9.84 18.23 -5.30
C CYS A 152 -8.60 17.74 -4.53
N THR A 153 -7.53 18.51 -4.59
CA THR A 153 -6.29 18.22 -3.86
C THR A 153 -6.23 19.06 -2.60
N ILE A 154 -6.15 18.41 -1.44
CA ILE A 154 -5.95 19.11 -0.16
C ILE A 154 -4.50 19.56 -0.08
N VAL A 155 -4.31 20.84 0.23
CA VAL A 155 -3.00 21.49 0.29
C VAL A 155 -2.64 22.02 1.66
N LYS A 156 -3.62 22.16 2.58
CA LYS A 156 -3.37 22.71 3.90
C LYS A 156 -4.38 22.19 4.93
N ILE A 157 -3.89 21.89 6.14
CA ILE A 157 -4.73 21.69 7.32
C ILE A 157 -4.75 23.02 8.12
N LEU A 158 -5.92 23.49 8.42
CA LEU A 158 -6.12 24.69 9.25
C LEU A 158 -6.29 24.29 10.71
N LYS A 159 -5.55 24.95 11.60
CA LYS A 159 -5.64 24.78 13.05
C LYS A 159 -6.13 26.08 13.69
N LYS A 160 -6.83 26.00 14.80
CA LYS A 160 -7.15 27.14 15.61
C LYS A 160 -5.88 27.71 16.22
N SER A 161 -5.77 29.04 16.21
CA SER A 161 -4.52 29.76 16.53
C SER A 161 -3.94 29.52 17.94
N TYR A 162 -4.73 29.02 18.88
CA TYR A 162 -4.32 28.81 20.28
C TYR A 162 -4.70 27.41 20.82
N GLU A 163 -5.24 26.55 19.96
CA GLU A 163 -5.65 25.20 20.34
C GLU A 163 -5.00 24.19 19.34
N GLU A 164 -4.54 23.08 19.86
CA GLU A 164 -4.08 21.97 18.98
C GLU A 164 -5.27 21.21 18.36
N ARG A 165 -6.17 21.97 17.75
CA ARG A 165 -7.40 21.44 17.13
C ARG A 165 -7.50 21.84 15.67
N VAL A 166 -7.98 20.92 14.88
CA VAL A 166 -8.33 21.18 13.48
C VAL A 166 -9.55 22.13 13.44
N ASP A 167 -9.50 23.10 12.52
CA ASP A 167 -10.60 24.02 12.22
C ASP A 167 -11.09 23.84 10.77
N GLY A 168 -10.29 23.19 9.92
CA GLY A 168 -10.67 22.90 8.56
C GLY A 168 -9.52 22.51 7.65
N LEU A 169 -9.81 22.51 6.35
CA LEU A 169 -8.85 22.24 5.28
C LEU A 169 -8.98 23.24 4.14
N ILE A 170 -7.89 23.44 3.41
CA ILE A 170 -7.89 24.13 2.12
C ILE A 170 -7.60 23.07 1.05
N GLY A 171 -8.46 23.02 0.04
CA GLY A 171 -8.27 22.26 -1.18
C GLY A 171 -8.17 23.16 -2.39
N ILE A 172 -7.67 22.61 -3.48
CA ILE A 172 -7.65 23.22 -4.80
C ILE A 172 -8.33 22.27 -5.78
N SER A 173 -9.29 22.80 -6.56
CA SER A 173 -10.00 22.03 -7.55
C SER A 173 -10.28 22.87 -8.81
N LYS A 174 -9.97 22.31 -9.96
CA LYS A 174 -10.25 22.97 -11.25
C LYS A 174 -11.74 23.19 -11.48
N LYS A 175 -12.60 22.36 -10.88
CA LYS A 175 -14.07 22.46 -10.99
C LYS A 175 -14.65 23.74 -10.38
N PHE A 176 -13.91 24.37 -9.47
CA PHE A 176 -14.34 25.60 -8.78
C PHE A 176 -13.66 26.86 -9.29
N ILE A 177 -12.91 26.78 -10.40
CA ILE A 177 -12.31 27.95 -11.05
C ILE A 177 -13.41 28.77 -11.72
N ASN A 178 -13.49 30.07 -11.36
CA ASN A 178 -14.38 31.06 -11.95
C ASN A 178 -13.80 32.47 -11.74
N ASP A 179 -14.49 33.50 -12.21
CA ASP A 179 -14.01 34.89 -12.13
C ASP A 179 -13.70 35.35 -10.71
N ASN A 180 -14.44 34.86 -9.72
CA ASN A 180 -14.27 35.20 -8.31
C ASN A 180 -13.32 34.24 -7.57
N ASN A 181 -12.99 33.09 -8.16
CA ASN A 181 -12.13 32.08 -7.58
C ASN A 181 -11.14 31.53 -8.62
N LYS A 182 -10.22 32.38 -9.05
CA LYS A 182 -9.25 32.06 -10.12
C LYS A 182 -8.31 30.89 -9.79
N LEU A 183 -8.11 30.58 -8.50
CA LEU A 183 -7.24 29.49 -8.05
C LEU A 183 -8.01 28.20 -7.76
N GLY A 184 -9.34 28.21 -7.85
CA GLY A 184 -10.16 27.02 -7.54
C GLY A 184 -10.08 26.61 -6.08
N ILE A 185 -9.93 27.55 -5.16
CA ILE A 185 -9.81 27.30 -3.70
C ILE A 185 -11.14 26.76 -3.18
N VAL A 186 -11.05 25.69 -2.39
CA VAL A 186 -12.17 25.06 -1.70
C VAL A 186 -11.85 25.03 -0.20
N ILE A 187 -12.74 25.56 0.60
CA ILE A 187 -12.59 25.57 2.07
C ILE A 187 -13.54 24.54 2.67
N PHE A 188 -12.99 23.69 3.53
CA PHE A 188 -13.73 22.73 4.32
C PHE A 188 -13.65 23.15 5.80
N LYS A 189 -14.78 23.49 6.40
CA LYS A 189 -14.87 23.69 7.84
C LYS A 189 -15.24 22.36 8.49
N CYS A 190 -14.36 21.85 9.36
CA CYS A 190 -14.56 20.54 9.99
C CYS A 190 -13.84 20.47 11.34
N CYS A 191 -14.29 19.55 12.19
CA CYS A 191 -13.67 19.27 13.49
C CYS A 191 -12.66 18.12 13.44
N ASN A 192 -12.78 17.25 12.44
CA ASN A 192 -11.97 16.05 12.33
C ASN A 192 -11.46 15.88 10.91
N VAL A 193 -10.22 15.40 10.79
CA VAL A 193 -9.59 15.05 9.51
C VAL A 193 -9.02 13.65 9.60
N ILE A 194 -9.34 12.81 8.62
CA ILE A 194 -8.73 11.49 8.46
C ILE A 194 -7.86 11.54 7.21
N LEU A 195 -6.54 11.41 7.40
CA LEU A 195 -5.58 11.35 6.31
C LEU A 195 -5.46 9.90 5.81
N ALA A 196 -5.97 9.65 4.61
CA ALA A 196 -6.01 8.34 3.98
C ALA A 196 -5.46 8.37 2.53
N GLY A 197 -4.53 9.29 2.27
CA GLY A 197 -3.95 9.54 0.94
C GLY A 197 -2.92 8.50 0.47
N GLY A 198 -2.74 7.41 1.20
CA GLY A 198 -1.78 6.36 0.86
C GLY A 198 -0.33 6.73 1.14
N GLY A 199 0.58 5.89 0.71
CA GLY A 199 2.02 6.11 0.83
C GLY A 199 2.57 7.04 -0.23
N ALA A 200 3.75 7.60 0.03
CA ALA A 200 4.42 8.59 -0.81
C ALA A 200 5.28 7.93 -1.91
N GLY A 201 4.67 7.08 -2.74
CA GLY A 201 5.38 6.34 -3.80
C GLY A 201 6.00 7.21 -4.89
N GLU A 202 5.45 8.40 -5.13
CA GLU A 202 5.93 9.36 -6.14
C GLU A 202 7.12 10.23 -5.66
N LEU A 203 7.66 10.01 -4.47
CA LEU A 203 8.91 10.66 -4.04
C LEU A 203 10.12 10.22 -4.85
N TYR A 204 10.05 9.05 -5.49
CA TYR A 204 11.16 8.47 -6.21
C TYR A 204 10.97 8.59 -7.73
N LYS A 205 12.07 8.86 -8.44
CA LYS A 205 12.07 8.95 -9.91
C LYS A 205 11.54 7.68 -10.58
N HIS A 206 11.92 6.53 -10.05
CA HIS A 206 11.46 5.22 -10.50
C HIS A 206 10.54 4.61 -9.45
N SER A 207 9.27 4.45 -9.80
CA SER A 207 8.25 3.92 -8.90
C SER A 207 7.17 3.20 -9.71
N ALA A 208 6.71 2.06 -9.22
CA ALA A 208 5.56 1.35 -9.79
C ALA A 208 4.21 1.92 -9.33
N TYR A 209 4.22 2.91 -8.44
CA TYR A 209 2.98 3.55 -7.96
C TYR A 209 2.31 4.37 -9.06
N PRO A 210 0.98 4.49 -9.03
CA PRO A 210 0.25 5.39 -9.91
C PRO A 210 0.73 6.84 -9.78
N TYR A 211 0.61 7.62 -10.86
CA TYR A 211 0.93 9.04 -10.84
C TYR A 211 0.04 9.79 -9.84
N GLY A 212 0.62 10.76 -9.15
CA GLY A 212 -0.07 11.55 -8.14
C GLY A 212 -0.15 10.91 -6.74
N CYS A 213 0.41 9.72 -6.55
CA CYS A 213 0.48 9.08 -5.23
C CYS A 213 1.60 9.68 -4.37
N VAL A 214 1.44 10.94 -3.98
CA VAL A 214 2.43 11.67 -3.15
C VAL A 214 2.22 11.48 -1.64
N GLY A 215 1.12 10.83 -1.24
CA GLY A 215 0.77 10.62 0.16
C GLY A 215 0.25 11.88 0.85
N THR A 216 0.01 11.77 2.16
CA THR A 216 -0.50 12.87 3.00
C THR A 216 0.39 13.16 4.21
N VAL A 217 1.56 12.53 4.31
CA VAL A 217 2.50 12.71 5.43
C VAL A 217 2.98 14.15 5.53
N GLY A 218 3.22 14.81 4.40
CA GLY A 218 3.62 16.23 4.37
C GLY A 218 2.58 17.16 5.02
N LEU A 219 1.28 16.92 4.79
CA LEU A 219 0.20 17.68 5.43
C LEU A 219 0.18 17.47 6.94
N ALA A 220 0.44 16.23 7.40
CA ALA A 220 0.52 15.91 8.82
C ALA A 220 1.69 16.62 9.50
N LEU A 221 2.87 16.54 8.91
CA LEU A 221 4.09 17.19 9.42
C LEU A 221 3.94 18.71 9.49
N GLU A 222 3.40 19.33 8.44
CA GLU A 222 3.14 20.77 8.40
C GLU A 222 2.13 21.22 9.48
N ALA A 223 1.18 20.34 9.80
CA ALA A 223 0.24 20.58 10.90
C ALA A 223 0.82 20.31 12.30
N GLY A 224 2.09 19.88 12.41
CA GLY A 224 2.77 19.58 13.67
C GLY A 224 2.41 18.22 14.27
N ILE A 225 1.90 17.29 13.45
CA ILE A 225 1.59 15.93 13.90
C ILE A 225 2.87 15.10 13.91
N SER A 226 3.11 14.36 14.99
CA SER A 226 4.23 13.42 15.08
C SER A 226 4.00 12.22 14.17
N VAL A 227 5.05 11.76 13.51
CA VAL A 227 5.03 10.58 12.64
C VAL A 227 6.10 9.59 13.07
N ASN A 228 5.82 8.31 12.92
CA ASN A 228 6.75 7.21 13.21
C ASN A 228 7.19 6.54 11.92
N ASN A 229 8.39 5.94 11.94
CA ASN A 229 8.93 5.08 10.88
C ASN A 229 8.97 5.72 9.49
N ILE A 230 9.10 7.02 9.40
CA ILE A 230 9.14 7.77 8.13
C ILE A 230 10.33 7.36 7.25
N GLN A 231 11.41 6.88 7.86
CA GLN A 231 12.59 6.34 7.18
C GLN A 231 12.37 4.94 6.59
N GLU A 232 11.33 4.25 7.04
CA GLU A 232 11.03 2.88 6.59
C GLU A 232 10.34 2.93 5.22
N GLN A 233 11.15 2.92 4.17
CA GLN A 233 10.70 2.89 2.79
C GLN A 233 10.95 1.50 2.20
N GLN A 234 9.96 0.95 1.51
CA GLN A 234 10.09 -0.32 0.84
C GLN A 234 10.68 -0.14 -0.55
N PHE A 235 11.81 -0.81 -0.80
CA PHE A 235 12.36 -0.98 -2.14
C PHE A 235 11.97 -2.35 -2.68
N GLY A 236 11.67 -2.41 -3.96
CA GLY A 236 11.37 -3.64 -4.67
C GLY A 236 11.83 -3.52 -6.12
N ILE A 237 11.97 -4.67 -6.80
CA ILE A 237 12.29 -4.68 -8.22
C ILE A 237 11.02 -4.28 -8.98
N SER A 238 11.12 -3.24 -9.78
CA SER A 238 10.08 -2.81 -10.72
C SER A 238 10.68 -2.53 -12.10
N THR A 239 9.83 -2.56 -13.12
CA THR A 239 10.21 -2.11 -14.46
C THR A 239 10.42 -0.60 -14.51
N ASP A 240 11.02 -0.11 -15.59
CA ASP A 240 11.10 1.32 -15.84
C ASP A 240 9.70 1.89 -16.08
N LYS A 241 9.33 2.90 -15.30
CA LYS A 241 8.02 3.56 -15.35
C LYS A 241 7.74 4.22 -16.70
N SER A 242 8.78 4.65 -17.41
CA SER A 242 8.65 5.30 -18.71
C SER A 242 8.12 4.37 -19.80
N THR A 243 8.38 3.07 -19.67
CA THR A 243 7.95 2.05 -20.61
C THR A 243 6.72 1.30 -20.11
N PHE A 244 6.77 0.79 -18.89
CA PHE A 244 5.74 -0.07 -18.34
C PHE A 244 5.92 -0.18 -16.81
N ALA A 245 5.08 0.51 -16.04
CA ALA A 245 5.18 0.51 -14.58
C ALA A 245 4.62 -0.78 -13.98
N TRP A 246 5.50 -1.73 -13.64
CA TRP A 246 5.11 -3.02 -13.06
C TRP A 246 6.04 -3.45 -11.93
N ASN A 247 5.48 -3.97 -10.85
CA ASN A 247 6.23 -4.58 -9.78
C ASN A 247 6.58 -6.03 -10.15
N LEU A 248 7.86 -6.37 -10.12
CA LEU A 248 8.39 -7.68 -10.51
C LEU A 248 8.62 -8.62 -9.31
N SER A 249 8.04 -8.35 -8.16
CA SER A 249 8.00 -9.28 -7.05
C SER A 249 7.06 -10.48 -7.32
N GLY A 250 7.03 -11.44 -6.43
CA GLY A 250 6.12 -12.58 -6.55
C GLY A 250 6.60 -13.62 -7.56
N THR A 251 5.67 -14.17 -8.31
CA THR A 251 5.89 -15.29 -9.25
C THR A 251 6.91 -15.01 -10.34
N TYR A 252 7.11 -13.76 -10.73
CA TYR A 252 8.15 -13.41 -11.71
C TYR A 252 9.55 -13.82 -11.24
N MET A 253 9.86 -13.59 -9.97
CA MET A 253 11.16 -13.97 -9.41
C MET A 253 11.26 -15.47 -9.13
N GLN A 254 10.13 -16.14 -8.90
CA GLN A 254 10.08 -17.61 -8.77
C GLN A 254 10.40 -18.34 -10.07
N ALA A 255 10.25 -17.68 -11.22
CA ALA A 255 10.75 -18.18 -12.50
C ALA A 255 12.29 -18.18 -12.60
N MET A 256 12.98 -17.67 -11.58
CA MET A 256 14.46 -17.60 -11.50
C MET A 256 15.12 -16.97 -12.72
N PRO A 257 14.73 -15.74 -13.12
CA PRO A 257 15.35 -15.08 -14.25
C PRO A 257 16.84 -14.82 -13.99
N ARG A 258 17.65 -14.85 -15.04
CA ARG A 258 19.00 -14.33 -14.99
C ARG A 258 18.94 -12.81 -14.82
N ILE A 259 19.66 -12.27 -13.84
CA ILE A 259 19.75 -10.82 -13.61
C ILE A 259 21.15 -10.37 -14.02
N PHE A 260 21.22 -9.45 -14.97
CA PHE A 260 22.49 -8.91 -15.46
C PHE A 260 22.37 -7.41 -15.72
N SER A 261 23.49 -6.73 -15.82
CA SER A 261 23.53 -5.33 -16.25
C SER A 261 24.31 -5.17 -17.55
N GLN A 262 24.02 -4.08 -18.26
CA GLN A 262 24.69 -3.72 -19.50
C GLN A 262 25.08 -2.26 -19.46
N ASP A 263 26.29 -1.96 -19.95
CA ASP A 263 26.73 -0.58 -20.14
C ASP A 263 26.32 -0.04 -21.53
N ARG A 264 26.66 1.22 -21.79
CA ARG A 264 26.32 1.91 -23.05
C ARG A 264 27.01 1.30 -24.27
N ASP A 265 28.15 0.61 -24.07
CA ASP A 265 28.92 -0.05 -25.12
C ASP A 265 28.41 -1.47 -25.38
N GLY A 266 27.38 -1.93 -24.69
CA GLY A 266 26.80 -3.23 -24.84
C GLY A 266 27.47 -4.35 -24.04
N ASN A 267 28.47 -4.04 -23.19
CA ASN A 267 29.13 -5.06 -22.36
C ASN A 267 28.19 -5.57 -21.27
N VAL A 268 28.10 -6.87 -21.12
CA VAL A 268 27.22 -7.57 -20.18
C VAL A 268 27.97 -7.93 -18.90
N TYR A 269 27.36 -7.65 -17.75
CA TYR A 269 27.92 -7.91 -16.43
C TYR A 269 26.97 -8.79 -15.59
N ASN A 270 27.45 -9.98 -15.21
CA ASN A 270 26.78 -10.87 -14.26
C ASN A 270 27.13 -10.46 -12.82
N PHE A 271 26.70 -9.28 -12.42
CA PHE A 271 27.13 -8.58 -11.21
C PHE A 271 26.79 -9.30 -9.91
N LEU A 272 25.76 -10.16 -9.87
CA LEU A 272 25.38 -10.91 -8.67
C LEU A 272 26.47 -11.87 -8.18
N LYS A 273 27.39 -12.29 -9.08
CA LYS A 273 28.58 -13.08 -8.71
C LYS A 273 29.51 -12.37 -7.74
N ASN A 274 29.46 -11.05 -7.67
CA ASN A 274 30.24 -10.25 -6.73
C ASN A 274 29.65 -10.22 -5.31
N TYR A 275 28.43 -10.69 -5.13
CA TYR A 275 27.68 -10.61 -3.89
C TYR A 275 27.38 -11.99 -3.28
N TYR A 276 27.34 -13.02 -4.11
CA TYR A 276 27.03 -14.38 -3.71
C TYR A 276 28.17 -15.34 -4.08
N ARG A 277 28.36 -16.35 -3.25
CA ARG A 277 29.50 -17.28 -3.36
C ARG A 277 29.36 -18.30 -4.48
N SER A 278 28.12 -18.59 -4.92
CA SER A 278 27.83 -19.61 -5.91
C SER A 278 26.58 -19.30 -6.71
N THR A 279 26.47 -19.87 -7.91
CA THR A 279 25.25 -19.80 -8.74
C THR A 279 24.03 -20.39 -8.01
N LYS A 280 24.22 -21.44 -7.21
CA LYS A 280 23.14 -22.02 -6.36
C LYS A 280 22.61 -21.01 -5.36
N GLU A 281 23.51 -20.23 -4.74
CA GLU A 281 23.11 -19.17 -3.80
C GLU A 281 22.42 -18.02 -4.51
N ILE A 282 22.87 -17.63 -5.69
CA ILE A 282 22.19 -16.62 -6.54
C ILE A 282 20.78 -17.09 -6.86
N ALA A 283 20.62 -18.27 -7.45
CA ALA A 283 19.32 -18.82 -7.83
C ALA A 283 18.36 -18.93 -6.64
N SER A 284 18.85 -19.43 -5.50
CA SER A 284 18.07 -19.54 -4.26
C SER A 284 17.57 -18.18 -3.76
N ASN A 285 18.40 -17.13 -3.83
CA ASN A 285 18.00 -15.79 -3.39
C ASN A 285 17.09 -15.08 -4.39
N ILE A 286 17.26 -15.30 -5.69
CA ILE A 286 16.32 -14.84 -6.71
C ILE A 286 14.95 -15.47 -6.48
N PHE A 287 14.88 -16.78 -6.31
CA PHE A 287 13.63 -17.49 -5.99
C PHE A 287 12.96 -16.94 -4.72
N ARG A 288 13.73 -16.79 -3.65
CA ARG A 288 13.25 -16.22 -2.38
C ARG A 288 12.73 -14.79 -2.53
N LYS A 289 13.28 -14.00 -3.44
CA LYS A 289 12.82 -12.64 -3.73
C LYS A 289 11.35 -12.64 -4.17
N GLY A 290 10.87 -13.71 -4.77
CA GLY A 290 9.49 -13.89 -5.17
C GLY A 290 8.50 -14.02 -4.02
N TYR A 291 8.94 -14.48 -2.85
CA TYR A 291 8.03 -14.76 -1.73
C TYR A 291 8.51 -14.29 -0.36
N GLN A 292 9.77 -13.89 -0.19
CA GLN A 292 10.20 -13.27 1.05
C GLN A 292 9.64 -11.86 1.17
N TRP A 293 8.99 -11.60 2.29
CA TRP A 293 8.56 -10.25 2.62
C TRP A 293 9.79 -9.37 2.84
N PRO A 294 9.92 -8.22 2.16
CA PRO A 294 11.12 -7.41 2.23
C PRO A 294 11.35 -6.77 3.61
N VAL A 295 10.33 -6.72 4.43
CA VAL A 295 10.31 -5.94 5.69
C VAL A 295 10.80 -6.72 6.91
N HIS A 296 11.32 -7.94 6.76
CA HIS A 296 11.89 -8.64 7.90
C HIS A 296 13.30 -8.15 8.16
N ALA A 297 13.46 -7.12 9.01
CA ALA A 297 14.73 -6.44 9.28
C ALA A 297 15.86 -7.41 9.66
N GLN A 298 15.59 -8.42 10.49
CA GLN A 298 16.59 -9.43 10.84
C GLN A 298 17.06 -10.29 9.66
N LYS A 299 16.16 -10.56 8.70
CA LYS A 299 16.53 -11.28 7.46
C LYS A 299 17.28 -10.38 6.48
N MET A 300 17.05 -9.08 6.53
CA MET A 300 17.79 -8.10 5.73
C MET A 300 19.23 -7.94 6.23
N LEU A 301 19.47 -7.95 7.53
CA LEU A 301 20.80 -7.88 8.14
C LEU A 301 21.73 -9.03 7.70
N ASN A 302 21.18 -10.18 7.36
CA ASN A 302 21.91 -11.33 6.83
C ASN A 302 22.05 -11.32 5.29
N PHE A 303 21.77 -10.19 4.63
CA PHE A 303 21.93 -9.98 3.20
C PHE A 303 21.30 -11.04 2.30
N GLY A 304 20.17 -11.61 2.69
CA GLY A 304 19.43 -12.58 1.89
C GLY A 304 19.00 -12.05 0.52
N SER A 305 17.75 -12.27 0.13
CA SER A 305 17.24 -11.83 -1.17
C SER A 305 17.23 -10.29 -1.35
N SER A 306 17.24 -9.51 -0.28
CA SER A 306 17.31 -8.03 -0.33
C SER A 306 18.64 -7.50 -0.84
N LEU A 307 19.70 -8.30 -0.80
CA LEU A 307 20.99 -7.94 -1.38
C LEU A 307 20.89 -7.76 -2.92
N ILE A 308 19.95 -8.44 -3.55
CA ILE A 308 19.69 -8.29 -5.00
C ILE A 308 19.23 -6.85 -5.31
N ASP A 309 18.33 -6.28 -4.50
CA ASP A 309 17.86 -4.90 -4.69
C ASP A 309 19.00 -3.90 -4.57
N LEU A 310 19.85 -4.08 -3.57
CA LEU A 310 21.02 -3.25 -3.34
C LEU A 310 22.03 -3.38 -4.49
N ALA A 311 22.24 -4.59 -4.99
CA ALA A 311 23.15 -4.84 -6.10
C ALA A 311 22.64 -4.18 -7.41
N ILE A 312 21.34 -4.30 -7.70
CA ILE A 312 20.67 -3.62 -8.82
C ILE A 312 20.83 -2.10 -8.69
N PHE A 313 20.55 -1.55 -7.53
CA PHE A 313 20.69 -0.12 -7.28
C PHE A 313 22.12 0.37 -7.55
N ARG A 314 23.14 -0.38 -7.12
CA ARG A 314 24.54 -0.05 -7.38
C ARG A 314 24.93 -0.11 -8.86
N GLU A 315 24.37 -1.04 -9.62
CA GLU A 315 24.60 -1.08 -11.08
C GLU A 315 23.97 0.14 -11.77
N ILE A 316 22.77 0.53 -11.37
CA ILE A 316 22.10 1.74 -11.87
C ILE A 316 22.91 2.99 -11.52
N GLN A 317 23.48 3.09 -10.31
CA GLN A 317 24.36 4.20 -9.93
C GLN A 317 25.62 4.30 -10.80
N LYS A 318 26.12 3.18 -11.33
CA LYS A 318 27.22 3.15 -12.30
C LYS A 318 26.80 3.57 -13.72
N GLY A 319 25.55 3.93 -13.93
CA GLY A 319 24.99 4.30 -15.23
C GLY A 319 24.71 3.11 -16.15
N ARG A 320 24.57 1.91 -15.60
CA ARG A 320 24.21 0.69 -16.32
C ARG A 320 22.71 0.45 -16.30
N GLU A 321 22.20 -0.17 -17.33
CA GLU A 321 20.84 -0.70 -17.38
C GLU A 321 20.82 -2.13 -16.82
N VAL A 322 19.76 -2.48 -16.09
CA VAL A 322 19.61 -3.81 -15.49
C VAL A 322 18.44 -4.53 -16.12
N PHE A 323 18.65 -5.80 -16.45
CA PHE A 323 17.70 -6.64 -17.16
C PHE A 323 17.38 -7.91 -16.38
N LEU A 324 16.13 -8.36 -16.49
CA LEU A 324 15.66 -9.68 -16.09
C LEU A 324 15.45 -10.52 -17.36
N ASP A 325 16.25 -11.54 -17.53
CA ASP A 325 16.18 -12.47 -18.66
C ASP A 325 15.44 -13.73 -18.22
N PHE A 326 14.22 -13.88 -18.69
CA PHE A 326 13.36 -15.03 -18.40
C PHE A 326 13.58 -16.23 -19.34
N LEU A 327 14.45 -16.08 -20.34
CA LEU A 327 14.82 -17.19 -21.24
C LEU A 327 15.96 -18.04 -20.65
N HIS A 328 16.73 -17.45 -19.75
CA HIS A 328 17.88 -18.11 -19.12
C HIS A 328 17.85 -17.99 -17.60
N ASN A 329 18.29 -19.06 -16.96
CA ASN A 329 18.49 -19.05 -15.50
C ASN A 329 19.89 -18.49 -15.16
N PRO A 330 20.12 -18.13 -13.88
CA PRO A 330 21.40 -17.63 -13.40
C PRO A 330 22.59 -18.53 -13.65
#